data_f135f691a68f7e93483c8da7088c841f
#
_entry.id   f135f691a68f7e93483c8da7088c841f
#
_cell.length_a   1.000
_cell.length_b   1.000
_cell.length_c   1.000
_cell.angle_alpha   90.00
_cell.angle_beta   90.00
_cell.angle_gamma   90.00
#
_symmetry.space_group_name_H-M   'P 1'
#
loop_
_entity.id
_entity.type
_entity.pdbx_description
1 polymer ?
#
loop_
_entity_poly.entity_id
_entity_poly.type
_entity_poly.pdbx_seq_one_letter_code
_entity_poly.pdbx_strand_id
1 'polypeptide(L)'
;VADFKEGRAWVANRGEDDQFRCGYIDLEGKVVIPIKYKVSSVEGANKISFSEGLAALPLRTDEYDSPVYGYIDKMGNEVIPAKFSIAGDFKNGIALVDLENYIDKTGKVLTGNELEFQDKIVIFSQDEKMGLRHLNGKVVVPCNYDVIQNFSDGMAAVCKGHLWGYVDPLGTFIIPCSYHSSNYYDNGVMDDWGEYGAPDEANDFHEGLVMVMKNRMAGFLNKQGKTVIPFVYKRAKDFSEGLAAVKTSQKWGFVDKEGNNVIPCQYDTVASFKEGLVAAVKNGKCGYINASGQEVVPFIFDKPAEFEPLHDFCEGLAVIKKNGVYGYVDKEGKSTFDVAANNTSKPKAVEVMPSFPGGQQGLMEWFNSNFQVPAEAVRDRAVGKTVVSFVVSKTGEVTNVEILESVHPAIDEVAKKLFVKMPRWTPGTLDGVPVNVKYSMPFNVNTIQ
;
A
#
# COMPACT_ATOMS: atom_id res chain seq x y z
N VAL A 1 -4.97 -4.70 2.38
CA VAL A 1 -5.06 -3.25 2.10
C VAL A 1 -3.72 -2.66 2.47
N ALA A 2 -3.11 -1.89 1.58
CA ALA A 2 -1.86 -1.16 1.82
C ALA A 2 -2.14 0.33 2.12
N ASP A 3 -1.08 1.06 2.51
CA ASP A 3 -1.13 2.50 2.71
C ASP A 3 -1.40 3.23 1.40
N PHE A 4 -2.03 4.41 1.50
CA PHE A 4 -2.26 5.26 0.35
C PHE A 4 -0.94 5.82 -0.20
N LYS A 5 -0.82 5.85 -1.52
CA LYS A 5 0.30 6.48 -2.22
C LYS A 5 -0.22 7.12 -3.49
N GLU A 6 0.02 8.41 -3.63
CA GLU A 6 -0.46 9.22 -4.76
C GLU A 6 -1.98 9.11 -5.00
N GLY A 7 -2.80 9.08 -3.93
CA GLY A 7 -4.25 8.98 -3.97
C GLY A 7 -4.79 7.58 -4.24
N ARG A 8 -3.98 6.56 -4.14
CA ARG A 8 -4.37 5.16 -4.38
C ARG A 8 -3.85 4.25 -3.28
N ALA A 9 -4.70 3.37 -2.78
CA ALA A 9 -4.30 2.26 -1.92
C ALA A 9 -4.53 0.94 -2.64
N TRP A 10 -3.52 0.09 -2.60
CA TRP A 10 -3.60 -1.26 -3.10
C TRP A 10 -4.53 -2.12 -2.23
N VAL A 11 -5.40 -2.89 -2.87
CA VAL A 11 -6.29 -3.85 -2.21
C VAL A 11 -6.21 -5.19 -2.91
N ALA A 12 -6.26 -6.27 -2.16
CA ALA A 12 -6.32 -7.62 -2.71
C ALA A 12 -7.42 -8.45 -2.08
N ASN A 13 -7.89 -9.41 -2.85
CA ASN A 13 -8.71 -10.50 -2.36
C ASN A 13 -8.15 -11.84 -2.87
N ARG A 14 -8.57 -12.91 -2.20
CA ARG A 14 -8.35 -14.29 -2.64
C ARG A 14 -9.58 -14.73 -3.43
N GLY A 15 -9.37 -15.10 -4.70
CA GLY A 15 -10.45 -15.60 -5.56
C GLY A 15 -10.88 -17.02 -5.16
N GLU A 16 -11.99 -17.51 -5.73
CA GLU A 16 -12.48 -18.88 -5.54
C GLU A 16 -11.50 -19.94 -6.07
N ASP A 17 -10.64 -19.55 -7.01
CA ASP A 17 -9.55 -20.35 -7.57
C ASP A 17 -8.27 -20.33 -6.72
N ASP A 18 -8.37 -19.86 -5.48
CA ASP A 18 -7.27 -19.76 -4.52
C ASP A 18 -6.13 -18.79 -4.94
N GLN A 19 -6.34 -18.02 -6.02
CA GLN A 19 -5.37 -17.03 -6.51
C GLN A 19 -5.62 -15.66 -5.89
N PHE A 20 -4.54 -14.97 -5.52
CA PHE A 20 -4.64 -13.58 -5.09
C PHE A 20 -4.75 -12.65 -6.30
N ARG A 21 -5.70 -11.72 -6.20
CA ARG A 21 -5.86 -10.64 -7.19
C ARG A 21 -5.87 -9.29 -6.50
N CYS A 22 -5.26 -8.31 -7.14
CA CYS A 22 -5.18 -6.96 -6.64
C CYS A 22 -5.83 -5.94 -7.58
N GLY A 23 -6.13 -4.80 -7.02
CA GLY A 23 -6.62 -3.57 -7.64
C GLY A 23 -6.38 -2.40 -6.71
N TYR A 24 -7.01 -1.26 -6.96
CA TYR A 24 -6.79 -0.05 -6.16
C TYR A 24 -8.10 0.65 -5.81
N ILE A 25 -8.11 1.24 -4.62
CA ILE A 25 -9.17 2.14 -4.13
C ILE A 25 -8.66 3.57 -4.08
N ASP A 26 -9.58 4.53 -4.11
CA ASP A 26 -9.33 5.95 -3.81
C ASP A 26 -9.50 6.25 -2.30
N LEU A 27 -9.30 7.51 -1.93
CA LEU A 27 -9.40 7.97 -0.54
C LEU A 27 -10.82 7.83 0.05
N GLU A 28 -11.85 7.75 -0.78
CA GLU A 28 -13.23 7.47 -0.38
C GLU A 28 -13.51 5.96 -0.22
N GLY A 29 -12.49 5.10 -0.48
CA GLY A 29 -12.61 3.64 -0.40
C GLY A 29 -13.30 3.00 -1.60
N LYS A 30 -13.50 3.73 -2.69
CA LYS A 30 -14.10 3.25 -3.92
C LYS A 30 -13.06 2.52 -4.77
N VAL A 31 -13.42 1.34 -5.30
CA VAL A 31 -12.56 0.63 -6.27
C VAL A 31 -12.49 1.45 -7.56
N VAL A 32 -11.31 1.98 -7.85
CA VAL A 32 -11.05 2.79 -9.07
C VAL A 32 -10.29 1.99 -10.12
N ILE A 33 -9.50 1.01 -9.72
CA ILE A 33 -8.86 0.04 -10.59
C ILE A 33 -9.33 -1.35 -10.17
N PRO A 34 -10.01 -2.10 -11.07
CA PRO A 34 -10.61 -3.39 -10.73
C PRO A 34 -9.64 -4.38 -10.13
N ILE A 35 -10.11 -5.20 -9.16
CA ILE A 35 -9.33 -6.25 -8.50
C ILE A 35 -9.23 -7.45 -9.44
N LYS A 36 -8.31 -7.41 -10.39
CA LYS A 36 -8.16 -8.43 -11.46
C LYS A 36 -6.71 -8.89 -11.71
N TYR A 37 -5.73 -8.16 -11.22
CA TYR A 37 -4.32 -8.47 -11.50
C TYR A 37 -3.83 -9.58 -10.58
N LYS A 38 -3.34 -10.68 -11.13
CA LYS A 38 -2.82 -11.81 -10.36
C LYS A 38 -1.52 -11.43 -9.65
N VAL A 39 -1.41 -11.79 -8.37
CA VAL A 39 -0.19 -11.58 -7.56
C VAL A 39 0.14 -12.88 -6.81
N SER A 40 1.42 -13.18 -6.68
CA SER A 40 1.88 -14.44 -6.10
C SER A 40 1.65 -14.57 -4.59
N SER A 41 1.66 -13.44 -3.86
CA SER A 41 1.37 -13.41 -2.43
C SER A 41 0.93 -12.01 -2.00
N VAL A 42 0.26 -11.92 -0.84
CA VAL A 42 -0.11 -10.64 -0.23
C VAL A 42 1.12 -9.90 0.31
N GLU A 43 2.16 -10.62 0.74
CA GLU A 43 3.40 -10.05 1.28
C GLU A 43 4.27 -9.38 0.19
N GLY A 44 4.32 -9.96 -1.02
CA GLY A 44 5.00 -9.34 -2.18
C GLY A 44 4.29 -8.11 -2.72
N ALA A 45 3.01 -7.99 -2.45
CA ALA A 45 2.13 -6.94 -2.94
C ALA A 45 2.26 -5.60 -2.20
N ASN A 46 2.83 -5.55 -1.00
CA ASN A 46 3.13 -4.30 -0.27
C ASN A 46 4.11 -3.37 -1.03
N LYS A 47 4.75 -3.88 -2.09
CA LYS A 47 5.66 -3.11 -2.96
C LYS A 47 4.99 -2.55 -4.22
N ILE A 48 3.73 -2.93 -4.50
CA ILE A 48 3.02 -2.47 -5.72
C ILE A 48 2.30 -1.16 -5.38
N SER A 49 2.99 -0.05 -5.49
CA SER A 49 2.44 1.27 -5.25
C SER A 49 2.70 2.19 -6.43
N PHE A 50 1.90 3.25 -6.56
CA PHE A 50 2.17 4.29 -7.54
C PHE A 50 3.44 5.06 -7.19
N SER A 51 4.26 5.29 -8.19
CA SER A 51 5.45 6.13 -8.10
C SER A 51 5.55 6.97 -9.37
N GLU A 52 5.57 8.27 -9.21
CA GLU A 52 5.57 9.25 -10.31
C GLU A 52 4.43 9.04 -11.33
N GLY A 53 3.26 8.63 -10.84
CA GLY A 53 2.03 8.44 -11.61
C GLY A 53 1.87 7.07 -12.26
N LEU A 54 2.83 6.17 -12.13
CA LEU A 54 2.82 4.83 -12.71
C LEU A 54 2.99 3.75 -11.63
N ALA A 55 2.38 2.58 -11.84
CA ALA A 55 2.57 1.39 -11.00
C ALA A 55 2.98 0.19 -11.85
N ALA A 56 4.02 -0.52 -11.43
CA ALA A 56 4.47 -1.76 -12.06
C ALA A 56 3.56 -2.92 -11.64
N LEU A 57 2.94 -3.63 -12.58
CA LEU A 57 2.02 -4.73 -12.31
C LEU A 57 2.29 -5.92 -13.21
N PRO A 58 2.04 -7.15 -12.76
CA PRO A 58 1.98 -8.34 -13.61
C PRO A 58 0.68 -8.28 -14.43
N LEU A 59 0.75 -7.74 -15.65
CA LEU A 59 -0.40 -7.55 -16.51
C LEU A 59 -0.76 -8.81 -17.31
N ARG A 60 0.18 -9.71 -17.50
CA ARG A 60 0.05 -10.98 -18.24
C ARG A 60 0.90 -12.07 -17.61
N THR A 61 0.74 -13.30 -18.07
CA THR A 61 1.69 -14.40 -17.86
C THR A 61 2.30 -14.82 -19.20
N ASP A 62 3.50 -15.37 -19.16
CA ASP A 62 4.14 -16.01 -20.30
C ASP A 62 3.63 -17.46 -20.51
N GLU A 63 4.23 -18.19 -21.42
CA GLU A 63 3.89 -19.60 -21.72
C GLU A 63 4.15 -20.59 -20.58
N TYR A 64 4.92 -20.17 -19.55
CA TYR A 64 5.24 -20.94 -18.34
C TYR A 64 4.43 -20.46 -17.11
N ASP A 65 3.38 -19.65 -17.32
CA ASP A 65 2.58 -19.00 -16.27
C ASP A 65 3.37 -18.05 -15.33
N SER A 66 4.56 -17.58 -15.79
CA SER A 66 5.37 -16.61 -15.05
C SER A 66 4.85 -15.19 -15.29
N PRO A 67 4.89 -14.31 -14.26
CA PRO A 67 4.36 -12.96 -14.39
C PRO A 67 5.20 -12.12 -15.37
N VAL A 68 4.52 -11.42 -16.28
CA VAL A 68 5.10 -10.43 -17.20
C VAL A 68 4.60 -9.05 -16.82
N TYR A 69 5.53 -8.18 -16.43
CA TYR A 69 5.25 -6.86 -15.88
C TYR A 69 5.16 -5.79 -16.97
N GLY A 70 4.25 -4.86 -16.75
CA GLY A 70 4.09 -3.61 -17.46
C GLY A 70 3.71 -2.50 -16.48
N TYR A 71 3.34 -1.32 -16.97
CA TYR A 71 2.99 -0.20 -16.10
C TYR A 71 1.60 0.34 -16.46
N ILE A 72 0.83 0.63 -15.42
CA ILE A 72 -0.47 1.29 -15.52
C ILE A 72 -0.43 2.70 -14.94
N ASP A 73 -1.32 3.57 -15.43
CA ASP A 73 -1.60 4.87 -14.85
C ASP A 73 -2.61 4.76 -13.67
N LYS A 74 -2.88 5.88 -13.01
CA LYS A 74 -3.84 5.98 -11.89
C LYS A 74 -5.30 5.70 -12.26
N MET A 75 -5.63 5.60 -13.54
CA MET A 75 -6.95 5.21 -14.07
C MET A 75 -7.00 3.73 -14.44
N GLY A 76 -5.86 3.03 -14.36
CA GLY A 76 -5.74 1.61 -14.70
C GLY A 76 -5.50 1.34 -16.18
N ASN A 77 -5.16 2.37 -16.98
CA ASN A 77 -4.77 2.19 -18.38
C ASN A 77 -3.33 1.66 -18.44
N GLU A 78 -3.10 0.67 -19.31
CA GLU A 78 -1.75 0.18 -19.61
C GLU A 78 -0.99 1.25 -20.39
N VAL A 79 0.03 1.87 -19.76
CA VAL A 79 0.87 2.92 -20.37
C VAL A 79 2.10 2.30 -21.02
N ILE A 80 2.73 1.36 -20.31
CA ILE A 80 3.85 0.59 -20.85
C ILE A 80 3.42 -0.88 -20.94
N PRO A 81 3.37 -1.46 -22.15
CA PRO A 81 2.94 -2.83 -22.36
C PRO A 81 3.76 -3.84 -21.55
N ALA A 82 3.09 -4.89 -21.06
CA ALA A 82 3.75 -5.97 -20.37
C ALA A 82 4.76 -6.69 -21.26
N LYS A 83 6.03 -6.61 -20.89
CA LYS A 83 7.15 -7.21 -21.62
C LYS A 83 8.36 -7.51 -20.74
N PHE A 84 8.32 -7.15 -19.46
CA PHE A 84 9.45 -7.29 -18.55
C PHE A 84 9.23 -8.46 -17.59
N SER A 85 10.27 -9.21 -17.31
CA SER A 85 10.26 -10.26 -16.28
C SER A 85 10.34 -9.67 -14.86
N ILE A 86 10.97 -8.51 -14.73
CA ILE A 86 11.08 -7.74 -13.48
C ILE A 86 10.87 -6.25 -13.83
N ALA A 87 10.11 -5.54 -13.01
CA ALA A 87 9.89 -4.10 -13.18
C ALA A 87 9.93 -3.37 -11.83
N GLY A 88 10.81 -2.39 -11.73
CA GLY A 88 10.97 -1.52 -10.57
C GLY A 88 10.10 -0.25 -10.65
N ASP A 89 10.01 0.47 -9.54
CA ASP A 89 9.31 1.75 -9.46
C ASP A 89 10.03 2.85 -10.27
N PHE A 90 9.26 3.79 -10.81
CA PHE A 90 9.83 5.00 -11.41
C PHE A 90 10.41 5.91 -10.33
N LYS A 91 11.66 6.33 -10.55
CA LYS A 91 12.35 7.35 -9.73
C LYS A 91 13.10 8.31 -10.65
N ASN A 92 12.84 9.60 -10.50
CA ASN A 92 13.45 10.64 -11.36
C ASN A 92 13.21 10.39 -12.86
N GLY A 93 12.02 9.92 -13.23
CA GLY A 93 11.61 9.70 -14.62
C GLY A 93 12.13 8.43 -15.28
N ILE A 94 12.84 7.55 -14.56
CA ILE A 94 13.34 6.26 -15.06
C ILE A 94 13.02 5.12 -14.12
N ALA A 95 12.88 3.91 -14.67
CA ALA A 95 12.70 2.66 -13.92
C ALA A 95 13.71 1.60 -14.39
N LEU A 96 14.22 0.82 -13.44
CA LEU A 96 15.04 -0.36 -13.73
C LEU A 96 14.13 -1.53 -14.08
N VAL A 97 14.39 -2.21 -15.20
CA VAL A 97 13.69 -3.40 -15.65
C VAL A 97 14.68 -4.51 -15.99
N ASP A 98 14.27 -5.76 -15.78
CA ASP A 98 15.07 -6.96 -16.07
C ASP A 98 16.50 -6.91 -15.48
N LEU A 99 16.65 -6.25 -14.32
CA LEU A 99 17.88 -6.07 -13.52
C LEU A 99 19.00 -5.27 -14.17
N GLU A 100 18.93 -4.91 -15.46
CA GLU A 100 20.04 -4.30 -16.19
C GLU A 100 19.65 -3.13 -17.12
N ASN A 101 18.38 -2.98 -17.46
CA ASN A 101 17.92 -1.97 -18.40
C ASN A 101 17.16 -0.85 -17.69
N TYR A 102 17.45 0.40 -18.05
CA TYR A 102 16.66 1.54 -17.63
C TYR A 102 15.70 1.95 -18.73
N ILE A 103 14.45 2.24 -18.36
CA ILE A 103 13.44 2.77 -19.28
C ILE A 103 12.95 4.14 -18.80
N ASP A 104 12.51 4.98 -19.76
CA ASP A 104 11.74 6.18 -19.46
C ASP A 104 10.24 5.87 -19.31
N LYS A 105 9.44 6.88 -18.98
CA LYS A 105 7.97 6.73 -18.79
C LYS A 105 7.20 6.36 -20.07
N THR A 106 7.84 6.34 -21.23
CA THR A 106 7.26 5.84 -22.49
C THR A 106 7.54 4.34 -22.69
N GLY A 107 8.38 3.75 -21.84
CA GLY A 107 8.84 2.37 -21.96
C GLY A 107 10.00 2.19 -22.95
N LYS A 108 10.62 3.29 -23.38
CA LYS A 108 11.82 3.28 -24.21
C LYS A 108 13.03 2.90 -23.37
N VAL A 109 13.79 1.90 -23.80
CA VAL A 109 15.07 1.54 -23.18
C VAL A 109 16.07 2.68 -23.44
N LEU A 110 16.68 3.16 -22.38
CA LEU A 110 17.67 4.24 -22.43
C LEU A 110 19.06 3.65 -22.66
N THR A 111 19.72 4.11 -23.70
CA THR A 111 21.09 3.74 -24.04
C THR A 111 22.09 4.79 -23.52
N GLY A 112 23.38 4.43 -23.37
CA GLY A 112 24.40 5.28 -22.78
C GLY A 112 24.56 6.68 -23.42
N ASN A 113 24.14 6.86 -24.69
CA ASN A 113 24.18 8.14 -25.38
C ASN A 113 22.94 9.04 -25.17
N GLU A 114 21.81 8.46 -24.71
CA GLU A 114 20.56 9.17 -24.45
C GLU A 114 20.44 9.60 -23.00
N LEU A 115 21.37 9.16 -22.18
CA LEU A 115 21.48 9.48 -20.76
C LEU A 115 22.41 10.71 -20.56
N GLU A 116 22.24 11.78 -21.37
CA GLU A 116 22.81 13.09 -21.14
C GLU A 116 22.34 13.79 -19.86
N PHE A 117 22.11 12.98 -18.81
CA PHE A 117 21.98 13.48 -17.44
C PHE A 117 23.33 13.33 -16.78
N GLN A 118 24.12 14.36 -16.84
CA GLN A 118 25.52 14.44 -16.42
C GLN A 118 25.80 14.04 -14.97
N ASP A 119 24.77 13.77 -14.15
CA ASP A 119 24.91 13.54 -12.70
C ASP A 119 24.33 12.20 -12.21
N LYS A 120 23.89 11.27 -13.08
CA LYS A 120 23.38 9.98 -12.60
C LYS A 120 24.50 8.96 -12.45
N ILE A 121 24.68 8.54 -11.20
CA ILE A 121 25.59 7.45 -10.83
C ILE A 121 24.75 6.20 -10.67
N VAL A 122 25.21 5.10 -11.26
CA VAL A 122 24.57 3.78 -11.20
C VAL A 122 25.51 2.76 -10.56
N ILE A 123 24.91 1.79 -9.89
CA ILE A 123 25.62 0.64 -9.39
C ILE A 123 25.88 -0.30 -10.57
N PHE A 124 27.10 -0.83 -10.65
CA PHE A 124 27.45 -1.88 -11.63
C PHE A 124 28.24 -2.99 -10.93
N SER A 125 28.23 -4.18 -11.50
CA SER A 125 28.97 -5.33 -10.96
C SER A 125 30.00 -5.84 -11.96
N GLN A 126 31.11 -6.33 -11.43
CA GLN A 126 32.16 -7.06 -12.14
C GLN A 126 32.80 -8.04 -11.16
N ASP A 127 33.00 -9.31 -11.61
CA ASP A 127 33.64 -10.36 -10.81
C ASP A 127 33.00 -10.52 -9.40
N GLU A 128 31.65 -10.56 -9.35
CA GLU A 128 30.84 -10.66 -8.11
C GLU A 128 31.03 -9.50 -7.12
N LYS A 129 31.70 -8.42 -7.51
CA LYS A 129 31.85 -7.21 -6.71
C LYS A 129 31.14 -6.04 -7.36
N MET A 130 30.63 -5.14 -6.52
CA MET A 130 29.90 -3.94 -6.92
C MET A 130 30.79 -2.71 -6.92
N GLY A 131 30.49 -1.79 -7.81
CA GLY A 131 31.11 -0.47 -7.96
C GLY A 131 30.08 0.59 -8.34
N LEU A 132 30.53 1.83 -8.43
CA LEU A 132 29.74 2.99 -8.88
C LEU A 132 30.37 3.57 -10.14
N ARG A 133 29.55 3.90 -11.13
CA ARG A 133 29.99 4.60 -12.33
C ARG A 133 28.95 5.62 -12.77
N HIS A 134 29.37 6.64 -13.46
CA HIS A 134 28.48 7.50 -14.24
C HIS A 134 27.85 6.68 -15.39
N LEU A 135 26.68 7.10 -15.84
CA LEU A 135 26.01 6.48 -17.00
C LEU A 135 26.85 6.50 -18.28
N ASN A 136 27.78 7.49 -18.41
CA ASN A 136 28.75 7.54 -19.51
C ASN A 136 29.92 6.53 -19.38
N GLY A 137 29.88 5.66 -18.38
CA GLY A 137 30.88 4.60 -18.15
C GLY A 137 32.07 5.02 -17.27
N LYS A 138 32.20 6.29 -16.88
CA LYS A 138 33.31 6.73 -16.00
C LYS A 138 33.13 6.13 -14.61
N VAL A 139 34.07 5.29 -14.18
CA VAL A 139 34.06 4.67 -12.86
C VAL A 139 34.32 5.71 -11.78
N VAL A 140 33.46 5.74 -10.77
CA VAL A 140 33.51 6.57 -9.56
C VAL A 140 34.07 5.78 -8.38
N VAL A 141 33.53 4.56 -8.17
CA VAL A 141 34.01 3.61 -7.18
C VAL A 141 34.27 2.29 -7.88
N PRO A 142 35.47 1.72 -7.79
CA PRO A 142 35.80 0.45 -8.45
C PRO A 142 35.04 -0.71 -7.81
N CYS A 143 34.85 -1.82 -8.56
CA CYS A 143 34.17 -3.03 -8.10
C CYS A 143 35.00 -3.78 -7.04
N ASN A 144 34.95 -3.32 -5.80
CA ASN A 144 35.68 -3.86 -4.64
C ASN A 144 34.79 -4.17 -3.44
N TYR A 145 33.47 -3.98 -3.58
CA TYR A 145 32.51 -4.08 -2.51
C TYR A 145 31.54 -5.25 -2.71
N ASP A 146 31.12 -5.85 -1.61
CA ASP A 146 30.17 -6.96 -1.62
C ASP A 146 28.77 -6.48 -1.95
N VAL A 147 28.39 -5.33 -1.41
CA VAL A 147 27.10 -4.67 -1.66
C VAL A 147 27.31 -3.15 -1.75
N ILE A 148 26.58 -2.52 -2.66
CA ILE A 148 26.39 -1.07 -2.71
C ILE A 148 24.90 -0.82 -2.80
N GLN A 149 24.37 0.09 -1.96
CA GLN A 149 22.98 0.52 -2.00
C GLN A 149 22.84 1.81 -2.80
N ASN A 150 21.61 2.14 -3.17
CA ASN A 150 21.28 3.37 -3.87
C ASN A 150 21.63 4.61 -3.01
N PHE A 151 21.86 5.73 -3.66
CA PHE A 151 22.04 6.99 -2.95
C PHE A 151 20.77 7.41 -2.21
N SER A 152 20.94 7.75 -0.95
CA SER A 152 19.92 8.40 -0.12
C SER A 152 20.54 9.61 0.56
N ASP A 153 19.86 10.75 0.49
CA ASP A 153 20.35 12.04 1.03
C ASP A 153 21.79 12.37 0.61
N GLY A 154 22.16 11.99 -0.65
CA GLY A 154 23.49 12.25 -1.23
C GLY A 154 24.59 11.33 -0.75
N MET A 155 24.31 10.22 -0.11
CA MET A 155 25.27 9.21 0.33
C MET A 155 24.83 7.82 -0.13
N ALA A 156 25.77 6.97 -0.53
CA ALA A 156 25.53 5.56 -0.83
C ALA A 156 26.22 4.68 0.22
N ALA A 157 25.47 3.72 0.75
CA ALA A 157 26.04 2.72 1.65
C ALA A 157 26.85 1.70 0.85
N VAL A 158 28.01 1.32 1.35
CA VAL A 158 28.91 0.33 0.76
C VAL A 158 29.33 -0.71 1.80
N CYS A 159 29.28 -1.97 1.45
CA CYS A 159 29.65 -3.08 2.34
C CYS A 159 30.94 -3.75 1.88
N LYS A 160 31.82 -4.04 2.82
CA LYS A 160 33.02 -4.86 2.60
C LYS A 160 33.24 -5.79 3.78
N GLY A 161 33.12 -7.09 3.57
CA GLY A 161 33.32 -8.10 4.62
C GLY A 161 32.38 -7.89 5.82
N HIS A 162 31.08 -7.71 5.58
CA HIS A 162 30.02 -7.47 6.58
C HIS A 162 30.06 -6.12 7.33
N LEU A 163 31.02 -5.25 7.01
CA LEU A 163 31.10 -3.91 7.57
C LEU A 163 30.63 -2.88 6.55
N TRP A 164 29.81 -1.96 7.01
CA TRP A 164 29.23 -0.89 6.24
C TRP A 164 29.98 0.41 6.44
N GLY A 165 30.09 1.16 5.36
CA GLY A 165 30.57 2.53 5.29
C GLY A 165 29.75 3.32 4.27
N TYR A 166 30.12 4.58 4.02
CA TYR A 166 29.35 5.46 3.13
C TYR A 166 30.28 6.28 2.24
N VAL A 167 29.88 6.42 0.99
CA VAL A 167 30.55 7.22 -0.03
C VAL A 167 29.65 8.35 -0.53
N ASP A 168 30.25 9.48 -0.88
CA ASP A 168 29.57 10.57 -1.56
C ASP A 168 29.46 10.32 -3.08
N PRO A 169 28.74 11.16 -3.85
CA PRO A 169 28.64 11.04 -5.31
C PRO A 169 29.97 11.21 -6.07
N LEU A 170 31.01 11.73 -5.44
CA LEU A 170 32.34 11.82 -6.03
C LEU A 170 33.20 10.58 -5.79
N GLY A 171 32.64 9.59 -5.04
CA GLY A 171 33.35 8.35 -4.65
C GLY A 171 34.25 8.52 -3.44
N THR A 172 34.13 9.64 -2.71
CA THR A 172 34.91 9.88 -1.49
C THR A 172 34.33 9.08 -0.35
N PHE A 173 35.18 8.30 0.34
CA PHE A 173 34.77 7.57 1.56
C PHE A 173 34.69 8.57 2.71
N ILE A 174 33.45 8.91 3.07
CA ILE A 174 33.17 9.78 4.21
C ILE A 174 33.15 8.98 5.51
N ILE A 175 32.57 7.78 5.45
CA ILE A 175 32.51 6.85 6.58
C ILE A 175 33.15 5.54 6.12
N PRO A 176 34.27 5.12 6.74
CA PRO A 176 34.94 3.86 6.39
C PRO A 176 34.04 2.66 6.75
N CYS A 177 34.21 1.52 6.06
CA CYS A 177 33.52 0.28 6.36
C CYS A 177 33.93 -0.26 7.75
N SER A 178 33.25 0.18 8.78
CA SER A 178 33.58 -0.11 10.19
C SER A 178 32.37 -0.25 11.13
N TYR A 179 31.17 -0.20 10.56
CA TYR A 179 29.91 -0.28 11.30
C TYR A 179 29.09 -1.50 10.85
N HIS A 180 28.27 -2.03 11.75
CA HIS A 180 27.31 -3.07 11.44
C HIS A 180 25.97 -2.48 11.04
N SER A 181 25.16 -3.25 10.27
CA SER A 181 23.76 -2.92 10.01
C SER A 181 22.91 -3.07 11.27
N SER A 182 21.69 -2.51 11.24
CA SER A 182 20.71 -2.60 12.35
C SER A 182 20.30 -4.05 12.67
N ASN A 183 20.31 -4.93 11.70
CA ASN A 183 19.81 -6.30 11.80
C ASN A 183 20.89 -7.30 12.22
N TYR A 184 22.18 -6.92 12.14
CA TYR A 184 23.30 -7.82 12.44
C TYR A 184 23.24 -8.51 13.82
N TYR A 185 22.53 -7.91 14.78
CA TYR A 185 22.45 -8.43 16.14
C TYR A 185 21.08 -8.97 16.57
N ASP A 186 20.08 -8.91 15.68
CA ASP A 186 18.73 -9.38 16.01
C ASP A 186 18.61 -10.90 15.90
N ASN A 187 19.33 -11.48 14.97
CA ASN A 187 19.36 -12.92 14.76
C ASN A 187 20.44 -13.57 15.61
N GLY A 188 20.59 -13.30 16.88
CA GLY A 188 21.54 -13.90 17.85
C GLY A 188 21.85 -15.38 17.69
N VAL A 189 21.60 -15.91 16.54
CA VAL A 189 21.92 -17.21 15.99
C VAL A 189 22.88 -16.95 14.80
N MET A 190 24.18 -17.24 14.95
CA MET A 190 24.85 -17.90 13.84
C MET A 190 23.87 -19.00 13.45
N ASP A 191 23.36 -18.97 12.22
CA ASP A 191 22.67 -20.12 11.70
C ASP A 191 23.60 -21.33 11.90
N ASP A 192 23.07 -22.47 12.31
CA ASP A 192 23.81 -23.72 12.56
C ASP A 192 24.61 -24.20 11.34
N TRP A 193 24.60 -23.45 10.22
CA TRP A 193 25.22 -23.78 8.94
C TRP A 193 26.53 -23.04 8.67
N GLY A 194 26.93 -22.05 9.50
CA GLY A 194 28.20 -21.35 9.34
C GLY A 194 28.33 -20.59 7.98
N GLU A 195 27.27 -20.49 7.21
CA GLU A 195 27.19 -19.64 6.02
C GLU A 195 26.75 -18.24 6.44
N TYR A 196 27.63 -17.29 6.19
CA TYR A 196 27.27 -15.88 6.29
C TYR A 196 26.19 -15.60 5.24
N GLY A 197 24.95 -15.42 5.67
CA GLY A 197 23.88 -14.93 4.81
C GLY A 197 24.31 -13.66 4.08
N ALA A 198 23.59 -13.29 3.04
CA ALA A 198 23.82 -12.02 2.35
C ALA A 198 23.94 -10.89 3.39
N PRO A 199 24.88 -9.95 3.24
CA PRO A 199 25.04 -8.86 4.19
C PRO A 199 23.70 -8.11 4.31
N ASP A 200 23.21 -7.98 5.56
CA ASP A 200 21.99 -7.22 5.86
C ASP A 200 22.07 -5.81 5.26
N GLU A 201 20.92 -5.25 4.91
CA GLU A 201 20.86 -3.87 4.39
C GLU A 201 21.37 -2.86 5.43
N ALA A 202 22.20 -1.90 4.99
CA ALA A 202 22.57 -0.76 5.80
C ALA A 202 21.39 0.21 5.94
N ASN A 203 21.44 1.03 6.98
CA ASN A 203 20.53 2.15 7.06
C ASN A 203 20.97 3.25 6.08
N ASP A 204 20.00 3.91 5.49
CA ASP A 204 20.19 5.05 4.61
C ASP A 204 20.39 6.35 5.40
N PHE A 205 20.98 7.36 4.77
CA PHE A 205 20.96 8.71 5.31
C PHE A 205 19.55 9.31 5.19
N HIS A 206 19.04 9.76 6.31
CA HIS A 206 17.78 10.47 6.39
C HIS A 206 17.96 11.79 7.13
N GLU A 207 17.54 12.87 6.49
CA GLU A 207 17.62 14.23 7.05
C GLU A 207 19.02 14.63 7.55
N GLY A 208 20.06 14.13 6.88
CA GLY A 208 21.47 14.45 7.16
C GLY A 208 22.14 13.56 8.20
N LEU A 209 21.43 12.60 8.77
CA LEU A 209 21.93 11.65 9.76
C LEU A 209 21.72 10.21 9.30
N VAL A 210 22.60 9.31 9.75
CA VAL A 210 22.46 7.86 9.50
C VAL A 210 22.58 7.10 10.81
N MET A 211 21.69 6.16 11.05
CA MET A 211 21.77 5.23 12.16
C MET A 211 22.77 4.11 11.83
N VAL A 212 23.71 3.88 12.71
CA VAL A 212 24.67 2.79 12.60
C VAL A 212 24.84 2.09 13.95
N MET A 213 25.30 0.84 13.89
CA MET A 213 25.54 0.03 15.10
C MET A 213 27.04 -0.05 15.40
N LYS A 214 27.39 0.16 16.66
CA LYS A 214 28.73 -0.04 17.19
C LYS A 214 28.65 -0.67 18.58
N ASN A 215 29.40 -1.75 18.84
CA ASN A 215 29.40 -2.46 20.11
C ASN A 215 27.97 -2.85 20.58
N ARG A 216 27.12 -3.30 19.67
CA ARG A 216 25.70 -3.67 19.89
C ARG A 216 24.81 -2.52 20.36
N MET A 217 25.20 -1.30 20.13
CA MET A 217 24.43 -0.11 20.46
C MET A 217 24.25 0.77 19.22
N ALA A 218 23.06 1.32 19.03
CA ALA A 218 22.71 2.26 17.99
C ALA A 218 23.15 3.68 18.37
N GLY A 219 23.66 4.41 17.40
CA GLY A 219 23.98 5.83 17.45
C GLY A 219 23.85 6.45 16.08
N PHE A 220 24.03 7.74 15.96
CA PHE A 220 23.86 8.44 14.69
C PHE A 220 25.11 9.23 14.31
N LEU A 221 25.46 9.14 13.04
CA LEU A 221 26.53 9.90 12.41
C LEU A 221 25.96 10.93 11.45
N ASN A 222 26.63 12.05 11.32
CA ASN A 222 26.32 13.02 10.25
C ASN A 222 27.09 12.70 8.96
N LYS A 223 26.83 13.48 7.91
CA LYS A 223 27.49 13.35 6.60
C LYS A 223 29.00 13.62 6.60
N GLN A 224 29.59 14.05 7.69
CA GLN A 224 31.02 14.16 7.91
C GLN A 224 31.60 12.97 8.70
N GLY A 225 30.80 11.96 8.97
CA GLY A 225 31.19 10.78 9.75
C GLY A 225 31.36 11.06 11.26
N LYS A 226 30.93 12.24 11.74
CA LYS A 226 31.01 12.61 13.15
C LYS A 226 29.80 12.02 13.89
N THR A 227 30.06 11.41 15.07
CA THR A 227 28.97 10.98 15.97
C THR A 227 28.24 12.21 16.51
N VAL A 228 26.93 12.29 16.22
CA VAL A 228 26.01 13.31 16.73
C VAL A 228 25.25 12.78 17.92
N ILE A 229 24.71 11.58 17.79
CA ILE A 229 24.01 10.89 18.88
C ILE A 229 24.85 9.68 19.30
N PRO A 230 25.27 9.61 20.57
CA PRO A 230 26.18 8.56 21.04
C PRO A 230 25.56 7.17 20.97
N PHE A 231 26.41 6.14 20.94
CA PHE A 231 26.04 4.73 20.87
C PHE A 231 25.53 4.21 22.23
N VAL A 232 24.31 4.59 22.61
CA VAL A 232 23.71 4.30 23.92
C VAL A 232 22.36 3.61 23.85
N TYR A 233 21.78 3.50 22.67
CA TYR A 233 20.48 2.88 22.47
C TYR A 233 20.61 1.43 22.02
N LYS A 234 19.73 0.54 22.48
CA LYS A 234 19.71 -0.85 22.01
C LYS A 234 19.31 -0.97 20.54
N ARG A 235 18.40 -0.09 20.10
CA ARG A 235 17.93 0.02 18.72
C ARG A 235 17.55 1.46 18.43
N ALA A 236 17.54 1.81 17.17
CA ALA A 236 16.98 3.07 16.67
C ALA A 236 16.37 2.84 15.29
N LYS A 237 15.56 3.78 14.86
CA LYS A 237 15.07 3.90 13.48
C LYS A 237 15.58 5.20 12.88
N ASP A 238 15.53 5.31 11.57
CA ASP A 238 15.96 6.50 10.84
C ASP A 238 15.15 7.74 11.25
N PHE A 239 15.75 8.91 11.05
CA PHE A 239 15.07 10.18 11.24
C PHE A 239 13.92 10.34 10.24
N SER A 240 12.81 10.82 10.73
CA SER A 240 11.66 11.22 9.93
C SER A 240 10.94 12.38 10.63
N GLU A 241 10.72 13.46 9.89
CA GLU A 241 10.09 14.69 10.40
C GLU A 241 10.78 15.26 11.63
N GLY A 242 12.13 15.19 11.65
CA GLY A 242 12.98 15.75 12.71
C GLY A 242 13.17 14.87 13.94
N LEU A 243 12.52 13.70 14.00
CA LEU A 243 12.58 12.79 15.14
C LEU A 243 13.03 11.40 14.73
N ALA A 244 13.82 10.73 15.58
CA ALA A 244 14.20 9.34 15.44
C ALA A 244 13.67 8.51 16.60
N ALA A 245 13.07 7.36 16.29
CA ALA A 245 12.67 6.41 17.31
C ALA A 245 13.91 5.73 17.90
N VAL A 246 13.99 5.69 19.23
CA VAL A 246 15.10 5.06 19.96
C VAL A 246 14.56 4.12 21.04
N LYS A 247 15.26 3.00 21.23
CA LYS A 247 14.90 1.99 22.24
C LYS A 247 15.98 1.91 23.30
N THR A 248 15.60 2.08 24.55
CA THR A 248 16.49 1.85 25.70
C THR A 248 16.52 0.36 26.07
N SER A 249 16.01 -0.05 27.24
CA SER A 249 16.00 -1.48 27.62
C SER A 249 14.89 -2.27 26.90
N GLN A 250 13.64 -1.85 27.03
CA GLN A 250 12.48 -2.57 26.47
C GLN A 250 11.47 -1.66 25.79
N LYS A 251 11.55 -0.35 25.97
CA LYS A 251 10.57 0.62 25.50
C LYS A 251 11.17 1.59 24.51
N TRP A 252 10.31 2.03 23.57
CA TRP A 252 10.61 3.01 22.55
C TRP A 252 10.18 4.42 22.99
N GLY A 253 10.97 5.41 22.59
CA GLY A 253 10.70 6.84 22.67
C GLY A 253 11.32 7.54 21.47
N PHE A 254 11.45 8.86 21.52
CA PHE A 254 11.98 9.64 20.39
C PHE A 254 12.96 10.70 20.83
N VAL A 255 13.98 10.91 19.99
CA VAL A 255 15.00 11.95 20.14
C VAL A 255 14.98 12.89 18.95
N ASP A 256 15.39 14.14 19.16
CA ASP A 256 15.65 15.10 18.11
C ASP A 256 17.05 14.90 17.49
N LYS A 257 17.41 15.74 16.50
CA LYS A 257 18.69 15.66 15.80
C LYS A 257 19.90 16.00 16.68
N GLU A 258 19.70 16.66 17.78
CA GLU A 258 20.71 16.97 18.79
C GLU A 258 20.87 15.85 19.83
N GLY A 259 19.97 14.86 19.83
CA GLY A 259 19.95 13.74 20.75
C GLY A 259 19.17 14.02 22.06
N ASN A 260 18.40 15.11 22.10
CA ASN A 260 17.53 15.38 23.26
C ASN A 260 16.32 14.45 23.26
N ASN A 261 15.95 13.94 24.43
CA ASN A 261 14.75 13.12 24.62
C ASN A 261 13.49 13.99 24.49
N VAL A 262 12.81 13.93 23.34
CA VAL A 262 11.56 14.66 23.09
C VAL A 262 10.37 13.87 23.63
N ILE A 263 10.35 12.56 23.37
CA ILE A 263 9.28 11.67 23.84
C ILE A 263 9.92 10.54 24.67
N PRO A 264 9.61 10.42 25.97
CA PRO A 264 10.19 9.41 26.84
C PRO A 264 9.95 7.98 26.35
N CYS A 265 10.91 7.08 26.60
CA CYS A 265 10.80 5.67 26.25
C CYS A 265 9.72 4.96 27.09
N GLN A 266 8.50 4.86 26.58
CA GLN A 266 7.34 4.27 27.26
C GLN A 266 6.49 3.35 26.40
N TYR A 267 6.73 3.28 25.10
CA TYR A 267 5.95 2.51 24.13
C TYR A 267 6.52 1.11 23.89
N ASP A 268 5.66 0.13 23.65
CA ASP A 268 6.04 -1.26 23.38
C ASP A 268 6.71 -1.37 21.98
N THR A 269 6.15 -0.71 21.01
CA THR A 269 6.70 -0.51 19.65
C THR A 269 6.17 0.80 19.08
N VAL A 270 6.89 1.35 18.11
CA VAL A 270 6.53 2.58 17.38
C VAL A 270 6.88 2.45 15.90
N ALA A 271 6.20 3.19 15.05
CA ALA A 271 6.57 3.45 13.66
C ALA A 271 7.60 4.60 13.55
N SER A 272 7.75 5.19 12.38
CA SER A 272 8.43 6.47 12.17
C SER A 272 7.38 7.58 11.99
N PHE A 273 7.74 8.84 12.27
CA PHE A 273 6.83 9.98 12.08
C PHE A 273 6.48 10.14 10.60
N LYS A 274 5.21 10.39 10.33
CA LYS A 274 4.73 10.67 9.00
C LYS A 274 3.50 11.55 9.06
N GLU A 275 3.52 12.63 8.29
CA GLU A 275 2.45 13.62 8.27
C GLU A 275 2.10 14.20 9.65
N GLY A 276 3.10 14.36 10.53
CA GLY A 276 3.00 14.93 11.87
C GLY A 276 2.57 13.96 12.97
N LEU A 277 2.28 12.70 12.63
CA LEU A 277 1.81 11.66 13.56
C LEU A 277 2.67 10.40 13.47
N VAL A 278 2.66 9.61 14.52
CA VAL A 278 3.31 8.31 14.56
C VAL A 278 2.43 7.25 15.23
N ALA A 279 2.33 6.09 14.60
CA ALA A 279 1.72 4.92 15.20
C ALA A 279 2.58 4.41 16.35
N ALA A 280 1.95 4.11 17.47
CA ALA A 280 2.60 3.52 18.64
C ALA A 280 1.72 2.44 19.26
N VAL A 281 2.36 1.49 19.94
CA VAL A 281 1.68 0.50 20.78
C VAL A 281 2.02 0.77 22.24
N LYS A 282 0.98 0.86 23.05
CA LYS A 282 1.10 1.05 24.51
C LYS A 282 0.16 0.09 25.19
N ASN A 283 0.67 -0.70 26.13
CA ASN A 283 -0.11 -1.71 26.84
C ASN A 283 -0.88 -2.66 25.91
N GLY A 284 -0.26 -3.06 24.81
CA GLY A 284 -0.84 -3.99 23.84
C GLY A 284 -1.93 -3.40 22.94
N LYS A 285 -2.17 -2.08 22.97
CA LYS A 285 -3.10 -1.38 22.10
C LYS A 285 -2.39 -0.38 21.19
N CYS A 286 -2.87 -0.24 19.95
CA CYS A 286 -2.38 0.72 18.96
C CYS A 286 -3.13 2.05 19.08
N GLY A 287 -2.42 3.14 18.87
CA GLY A 287 -2.91 4.51 18.81
C GLY A 287 -1.88 5.39 18.10
N TYR A 288 -2.14 6.69 18.00
CA TYR A 288 -1.23 7.64 17.37
C TYR A 288 -0.95 8.84 18.27
N ILE A 289 0.29 9.30 18.24
CA ILE A 289 0.76 10.48 18.98
C ILE A 289 1.36 11.50 18.01
N ASN A 290 1.34 12.76 18.40
CA ASN A 290 2.03 13.84 17.68
C ASN A 290 3.50 13.97 18.13
N ALA A 291 4.24 14.90 17.51
CA ALA A 291 5.66 15.14 17.78
C ALA A 291 5.97 15.63 19.20
N SER A 292 4.97 16.12 19.95
CA SER A 292 5.13 16.45 21.38
C SER A 292 4.79 15.28 22.32
N GLY A 293 4.43 14.10 21.77
CA GLY A 293 4.03 12.92 22.53
C GLY A 293 2.60 12.94 23.06
N GLN A 294 1.77 13.89 22.60
CA GLN A 294 0.35 13.93 22.94
C GLN A 294 -0.42 12.90 22.11
N GLU A 295 -1.34 12.20 22.77
CA GLU A 295 -2.24 11.25 22.14
C GLU A 295 -3.25 12.00 21.28
N VAL A 296 -3.28 11.68 19.96
CA VAL A 296 -4.23 12.22 18.98
C VAL A 296 -5.28 11.16 18.66
N VAL A 297 -4.84 9.92 18.45
CA VAL A 297 -5.72 8.76 18.26
C VAL A 297 -5.55 7.85 19.47
N PRO A 298 -6.62 7.53 20.22
CA PRO A 298 -6.54 6.81 21.47
C PRO A 298 -6.01 5.38 21.31
N PHE A 299 -5.28 4.88 22.32
CA PHE A 299 -4.73 3.52 22.37
C PHE A 299 -5.84 2.48 22.65
N ILE A 300 -6.75 2.30 21.71
CA ILE A 300 -7.90 1.37 21.82
C ILE A 300 -7.96 0.35 20.67
N PHE A 301 -7.16 0.55 19.63
CA PHE A 301 -7.14 -0.32 18.46
C PHE A 301 -6.29 -1.57 18.70
N ASP A 302 -6.53 -2.60 17.90
CA ASP A 302 -5.76 -3.84 18.02
C ASP A 302 -4.33 -3.59 17.55
N LYS A 303 -3.36 -4.11 18.30
CA LYS A 303 -1.98 -4.11 17.82
C LYS A 303 -1.88 -4.99 16.58
N PRO A 304 -1.02 -4.67 15.62
CA PRO A 304 -0.72 -5.55 14.50
C PRO A 304 -0.27 -6.94 14.97
N ALA A 305 -0.47 -7.97 14.14
CA ALA A 305 0.09 -9.29 14.35
C ALA A 305 1.63 -9.24 14.38
N GLU A 306 2.30 -10.33 14.76
CA GLU A 306 3.74 -10.33 15.01
C GLU A 306 4.59 -9.89 13.81
N PHE A 307 4.10 -10.10 12.59
CA PHE A 307 4.78 -9.71 11.35
C PHE A 307 4.06 -8.62 10.55
N GLU A 308 2.96 -8.06 11.07
CA GLU A 308 2.28 -6.92 10.45
C GLU A 308 2.97 -5.60 10.87
N PRO A 309 3.30 -4.70 9.92
CA PRO A 309 3.82 -3.37 10.26
C PRO A 309 2.75 -2.51 10.94
N LEU A 310 3.19 -1.54 11.73
CA LEU A 310 2.34 -0.42 12.13
C LEU A 310 2.06 0.43 10.89
N HIS A 311 0.80 0.80 10.69
CA HIS A 311 0.41 1.63 9.55
C HIS A 311 0.65 3.11 9.85
N ASP A 312 1.35 3.77 8.95
CA ASP A 312 1.59 5.21 9.01
C ASP A 312 0.42 5.99 8.40
N PHE A 313 0.34 7.29 8.73
CA PHE A 313 -0.52 8.20 8.00
C PHE A 313 0.00 8.38 6.57
N CYS A 314 -0.92 8.35 5.62
CA CYS A 314 -0.64 8.63 4.22
C CYS A 314 -1.85 9.34 3.61
N GLU A 315 -1.63 10.55 3.06
CA GLU A 315 -2.69 11.40 2.51
C GLU A 315 -3.84 11.67 3.50
N GLY A 316 -3.49 11.87 4.77
CA GLY A 316 -4.42 12.21 5.84
C GLY A 316 -5.15 11.04 6.49
N LEU A 317 -4.93 9.79 6.06
CA LEU A 317 -5.57 8.59 6.60
C LEU A 317 -4.55 7.55 7.05
N ALA A 318 -4.90 6.79 8.08
CA ALA A 318 -4.16 5.61 8.50
C ALA A 318 -5.07 4.39 8.65
N VAL A 319 -4.54 3.21 8.35
CA VAL A 319 -5.24 1.94 8.54
C VAL A 319 -5.20 1.57 10.02
N ILE A 320 -6.34 1.20 10.56
CA ILE A 320 -6.50 0.73 11.95
C ILE A 320 -7.29 -0.58 11.97
N LYS A 321 -7.12 -1.35 13.06
CA LYS A 321 -7.86 -2.60 13.27
C LYS A 321 -8.58 -2.54 14.62
N LYS A 322 -9.84 -2.95 14.68
CA LYS A 322 -10.60 -3.02 15.93
C LYS A 322 -11.44 -4.28 15.94
N ASN A 323 -11.22 -5.13 16.95
CA ASN A 323 -11.89 -6.43 17.08
C ASN A 323 -11.75 -7.31 15.83
N GLY A 324 -10.56 -7.29 15.20
CA GLY A 324 -10.26 -8.05 14.00
C GLY A 324 -10.73 -7.41 12.67
N VAL A 325 -11.48 -6.31 12.71
CA VAL A 325 -12.00 -5.61 11.52
C VAL A 325 -11.09 -4.42 11.19
N TYR A 326 -10.73 -4.28 9.92
CA TYR A 326 -9.95 -3.14 9.43
C TYR A 326 -10.84 -1.93 9.14
N GLY A 327 -10.30 -0.75 9.38
CA GLY A 327 -10.91 0.54 9.10
C GLY A 327 -9.85 1.62 8.93
N TYR A 328 -10.28 2.85 8.82
CA TYR A 328 -9.40 4.03 8.70
C TYR A 328 -9.65 5.02 9.81
N VAL A 329 -8.64 5.81 10.13
CA VAL A 329 -8.69 6.96 11.04
C VAL A 329 -8.07 8.18 10.36
N ASP A 330 -8.67 9.35 10.52
CA ASP A 330 -8.11 10.63 10.08
C ASP A 330 -7.19 11.26 11.15
N LYS A 331 -6.55 12.38 10.80
CA LYS A 331 -5.62 13.08 11.68
C LYS A 331 -6.28 13.74 12.90
N GLU A 332 -7.58 13.92 12.89
CA GLU A 332 -8.41 14.41 14.00
C GLU A 332 -8.83 13.28 14.94
N GLY A 333 -8.46 12.02 14.62
CA GLY A 333 -8.81 10.84 15.39
C GLY A 333 -10.21 10.28 15.11
N LYS A 334 -10.90 10.79 14.10
CA LYS A 334 -12.20 10.28 13.68
C LYS A 334 -12.01 9.00 12.86
N SER A 335 -12.59 7.91 13.30
CA SER A 335 -12.46 6.61 12.65
C SER A 335 -13.72 6.19 11.89
N THR A 336 -13.56 5.28 10.92
CA THR A 336 -14.70 4.63 10.25
C THR A 336 -15.57 3.86 11.24
N PHE A 337 -15.03 3.47 12.40
CA PHE A 337 -15.78 2.84 13.50
C PHE A 337 -16.65 3.85 14.25
N ASP A 338 -16.29 5.15 14.29
CA ASP A 338 -17.09 6.20 14.94
C ASP A 338 -18.30 6.57 14.08
N VAL A 339 -18.15 6.51 12.75
CA VAL A 339 -19.29 6.64 11.82
C VAL A 339 -20.27 5.48 12.03
N ALA A 340 -19.78 4.29 12.28
CA ALA A 340 -20.60 3.14 12.67
C ALA A 340 -21.14 3.27 14.10
N ALA A 341 -20.42 3.93 15.03
CA ALA A 341 -20.84 4.15 16.41
C ALA A 341 -21.84 5.31 16.56
N ASN A 342 -21.71 6.36 15.76
CA ASN A 342 -22.73 7.42 15.65
C ASN A 342 -23.96 6.95 14.84
N ASN A 343 -23.80 5.83 14.09
CA ASN A 343 -24.89 5.00 13.58
C ASN A 343 -25.25 3.83 14.52
N THR A 344 -24.73 3.79 15.75
CA THR A 344 -25.20 2.86 16.82
C THR A 344 -26.29 3.51 17.72
N SER A 345 -27.22 4.17 17.20
CA SER A 345 -28.48 3.41 17.12
C SER A 345 -28.18 2.17 16.24
N LYS A 346 -28.15 0.91 16.78
CA LYS A 346 -28.46 -0.28 15.99
C LYS A 346 -29.43 0.21 14.94
N PRO A 347 -29.22 0.01 13.60
CA PRO A 347 -30.34 0.24 12.72
C PRO A 347 -31.43 -0.60 13.34
N LYS A 348 -32.39 0.06 13.97
CA LYS A 348 -33.60 -0.64 14.41
C LYS A 348 -34.00 -1.38 13.16
N ALA A 349 -34.01 -2.70 13.24
CA ALA A 349 -34.34 -3.50 12.07
C ALA A 349 -35.63 -2.94 11.53
N VAL A 350 -35.64 -2.59 10.24
CA VAL A 350 -36.85 -2.11 9.56
C VAL A 350 -37.96 -3.08 9.97
N GLU A 351 -38.93 -2.60 10.72
CA GLU A 351 -39.97 -3.47 11.30
C GLU A 351 -40.84 -4.06 10.20
N VAL A 352 -41.08 -3.27 9.16
CA VAL A 352 -41.78 -3.70 7.96
C VAL A 352 -40.90 -3.38 6.75
N MET A 353 -40.51 -4.42 6.03
CA MET A 353 -39.71 -4.25 4.80
C MET A 353 -40.55 -3.63 3.68
N PRO A 354 -39.97 -2.87 2.77
CA PRO A 354 -40.67 -2.37 1.60
C PRO A 354 -41.29 -3.53 0.80
N SER A 355 -42.47 -3.32 0.27
CA SER A 355 -43.14 -4.33 -0.57
C SER A 355 -43.58 -3.73 -1.92
N PHE A 356 -43.30 -4.49 -2.99
CA PHE A 356 -43.79 -4.18 -4.32
C PHE A 356 -45.31 -4.36 -4.40
N PRO A 357 -46.07 -3.59 -5.22
CA PRO A 357 -47.46 -3.87 -5.48
C PRO A 357 -47.70 -5.30 -5.96
N GLY A 358 -48.52 -6.08 -5.23
CA GLY A 358 -48.69 -7.52 -5.48
C GLY A 358 -47.60 -8.40 -4.85
N GLY A 359 -46.74 -7.82 -3.99
CA GLY A 359 -45.70 -8.56 -3.27
C GLY A 359 -44.59 -9.10 -4.22
N GLN A 360 -43.96 -10.20 -3.78
CA GLN A 360 -42.88 -10.83 -4.54
C GLN A 360 -43.36 -11.37 -5.91
N GLN A 361 -44.58 -11.89 -5.97
CA GLN A 361 -45.15 -12.38 -7.23
C GLN A 361 -45.36 -11.22 -8.22
N GLY A 362 -45.96 -10.11 -7.77
CA GLY A 362 -46.18 -8.93 -8.60
C GLY A 362 -44.86 -8.32 -9.11
N LEU A 363 -43.79 -8.35 -8.28
CA LEU A 363 -42.45 -7.91 -8.69
C LEU A 363 -41.88 -8.78 -9.82
N MET A 364 -42.01 -10.11 -9.71
CA MET A 364 -41.51 -11.03 -10.75
C MET A 364 -42.31 -10.91 -12.05
N GLU A 365 -43.64 -10.81 -11.97
CA GLU A 365 -44.49 -10.59 -13.14
C GLU A 365 -44.14 -9.26 -13.84
N TRP A 366 -44.00 -8.21 -13.05
CA TRP A 366 -43.62 -6.89 -13.59
C TRP A 366 -42.26 -6.94 -14.25
N PHE A 367 -41.26 -7.55 -13.58
CA PHE A 367 -39.90 -7.67 -14.10
C PHE A 367 -39.88 -8.44 -15.42
N ASN A 368 -40.51 -9.63 -15.46
CA ASN A 368 -40.56 -10.46 -16.67
C ASN A 368 -41.30 -9.78 -17.83
N SER A 369 -42.29 -8.94 -17.54
CA SER A 369 -43.04 -8.22 -18.57
C SER A 369 -42.30 -7.01 -19.13
N ASN A 370 -41.34 -6.46 -18.39
CA ASN A 370 -40.70 -5.21 -18.74
C ASN A 370 -39.16 -5.36 -19.03
N PHE A 371 -38.54 -6.43 -18.55
CA PHE A 371 -37.15 -6.69 -18.82
C PHE A 371 -36.99 -7.43 -20.16
N GLN A 372 -36.23 -6.81 -21.07
CA GLN A 372 -35.86 -7.44 -22.33
C GLN A 372 -34.36 -7.59 -22.41
N VAL A 373 -33.88 -8.78 -22.72
CA VAL A 373 -32.45 -9.02 -22.87
C VAL A 373 -31.95 -8.29 -24.12
N PRO A 374 -30.94 -7.43 -24.01
CA PRO A 374 -30.39 -6.70 -25.16
C PRO A 374 -29.82 -7.64 -26.21
N ALA A 375 -29.99 -7.29 -27.51
CA ALA A 375 -29.47 -8.07 -28.63
C ALA A 375 -27.93 -8.26 -28.56
N GLU A 376 -27.22 -7.30 -28.00
CA GLU A 376 -25.76 -7.35 -27.74
C GLU A 376 -25.41 -8.47 -26.76
N ALA A 377 -26.14 -8.57 -25.67
CA ALA A 377 -25.91 -9.62 -24.68
C ALA A 377 -26.26 -11.02 -25.24
N VAL A 378 -27.28 -11.11 -26.10
CA VAL A 378 -27.62 -12.36 -26.82
C VAL A 378 -26.51 -12.77 -27.77
N ARG A 379 -26.00 -11.81 -28.58
CA ARG A 379 -24.88 -12.05 -29.52
C ARG A 379 -23.63 -12.54 -28.76
N ASP A 380 -23.35 -11.94 -27.61
CA ASP A 380 -22.16 -12.20 -26.82
C ASP A 380 -22.36 -13.40 -25.86
N ARG A 381 -23.52 -14.09 -25.96
CA ARG A 381 -23.87 -15.29 -25.19
C ARG A 381 -23.75 -15.10 -23.66
N ALA A 382 -24.24 -13.98 -23.16
CA ALA A 382 -24.15 -13.64 -21.74
C ALA A 382 -24.94 -14.64 -20.88
N VAL A 383 -24.26 -15.22 -19.87
CA VAL A 383 -24.85 -16.14 -18.89
C VAL A 383 -24.29 -15.80 -17.51
N GLY A 384 -25.17 -15.69 -16.55
CA GLY A 384 -24.77 -15.44 -15.17
C GLY A 384 -25.85 -14.73 -14.37
N LYS A 385 -25.46 -14.22 -13.22
CA LYS A 385 -26.31 -13.54 -12.26
C LYS A 385 -25.98 -12.05 -12.23
N THR A 386 -26.97 -11.20 -12.40
CA THR A 386 -26.85 -9.75 -12.17
C THR A 386 -27.52 -9.42 -10.83
N VAL A 387 -26.88 -8.56 -10.03
CA VAL A 387 -27.44 -8.06 -8.76
C VAL A 387 -27.58 -6.56 -8.85
N VAL A 388 -28.82 -6.08 -8.73
CA VAL A 388 -29.14 -4.64 -8.71
C VAL A 388 -29.47 -4.23 -7.28
N SER A 389 -28.77 -3.20 -6.79
CA SER A 389 -29.07 -2.51 -5.54
C SER A 389 -29.81 -1.21 -5.81
N PHE A 390 -30.78 -0.88 -4.98
CA PHE A 390 -31.53 0.35 -5.06
C PHE A 390 -32.10 0.75 -3.71
N VAL A 391 -32.54 1.99 -3.57
CA VAL A 391 -33.20 2.48 -2.36
C VAL A 391 -34.70 2.65 -2.65
N VAL A 392 -35.53 2.00 -1.85
CA VAL A 392 -36.96 2.35 -1.77
C VAL A 392 -37.09 3.50 -0.80
N SER A 393 -37.47 4.68 -1.31
CA SER A 393 -37.61 5.89 -0.51
C SER A 393 -38.81 5.80 0.45
N LYS A 394 -38.85 6.69 1.43
CA LYS A 394 -40.01 6.86 2.33
C LYS A 394 -41.32 7.20 1.61
N THR A 395 -41.25 7.60 0.33
CA THR A 395 -42.42 7.84 -0.53
C THR A 395 -42.74 6.65 -1.44
N GLY A 396 -41.97 5.56 -1.35
CA GLY A 396 -42.11 4.36 -2.17
C GLY A 396 -41.44 4.43 -3.55
N GLU A 397 -40.74 5.51 -3.86
CA GLU A 397 -39.99 5.64 -5.13
C GLU A 397 -38.68 4.91 -5.09
N VAL A 398 -38.28 4.32 -6.22
CA VAL A 398 -36.98 3.66 -6.38
C VAL A 398 -35.94 4.70 -6.79
N THR A 399 -34.87 4.80 -6.01
CA THR A 399 -33.76 5.74 -6.22
C THR A 399 -32.41 5.01 -6.04
N ASN A 400 -31.31 5.67 -6.35
CA ASN A 400 -29.93 5.15 -6.15
C ASN A 400 -29.75 3.74 -6.70
N VAL A 401 -30.08 3.54 -7.98
CA VAL A 401 -29.96 2.23 -8.63
C VAL A 401 -28.51 1.99 -9.04
N GLU A 402 -27.93 0.93 -8.50
CA GLU A 402 -26.53 0.54 -8.71
C GLU A 402 -26.46 -0.94 -9.08
N ILE A 403 -25.52 -1.32 -9.93
CA ILE A 403 -25.22 -2.71 -10.23
C ILE A 403 -24.11 -3.17 -9.28
N LEU A 404 -24.41 -4.17 -8.44
CA LEU A 404 -23.45 -4.79 -7.52
C LEU A 404 -22.70 -5.96 -8.18
N GLU A 405 -23.39 -6.71 -9.05
CA GLU A 405 -22.82 -7.85 -9.79
C GLU A 405 -23.30 -7.74 -11.24
N SER A 406 -22.38 -7.71 -12.19
CA SER A 406 -22.64 -7.52 -13.61
C SER A 406 -22.32 -8.78 -14.41
N VAL A 407 -23.20 -9.12 -15.34
CA VAL A 407 -22.99 -10.17 -16.34
C VAL A 407 -22.57 -9.58 -17.68
N HIS A 408 -23.16 -8.44 -18.06
CA HIS A 408 -22.88 -7.80 -19.33
C HIS A 408 -23.28 -6.31 -19.29
N PRO A 409 -22.44 -5.38 -19.81
CA PRO A 409 -22.70 -3.94 -19.74
C PRO A 409 -24.05 -3.50 -20.33
N ALA A 410 -24.49 -4.11 -21.43
CA ALA A 410 -25.78 -3.80 -22.02
C ALA A 410 -26.95 -4.22 -21.13
N ILE A 411 -26.80 -5.30 -20.36
CA ILE A 411 -27.79 -5.74 -19.36
C ILE A 411 -27.86 -4.73 -18.21
N ASP A 412 -26.72 -4.25 -17.73
CA ASP A 412 -26.64 -3.28 -16.66
C ASP A 412 -27.37 -1.98 -17.02
N GLU A 413 -27.16 -1.47 -18.22
CA GLU A 413 -27.82 -0.27 -18.73
C GLU A 413 -29.33 -0.42 -18.82
N VAL A 414 -29.81 -1.58 -19.30
CA VAL A 414 -31.25 -1.88 -19.37
C VAL A 414 -31.81 -2.02 -17.95
N ALA A 415 -31.11 -2.74 -17.06
CA ALA A 415 -31.53 -2.92 -15.68
C ALA A 415 -31.64 -1.57 -14.95
N LYS A 416 -30.60 -0.71 -15.00
CA LYS A 416 -30.63 0.62 -14.38
C LYS A 416 -31.85 1.43 -14.84
N LYS A 417 -32.10 1.49 -16.14
CA LYS A 417 -33.22 2.23 -16.72
C LYS A 417 -34.58 1.65 -16.33
N LEU A 418 -34.65 0.32 -16.21
CA LEU A 418 -35.87 -0.40 -15.83
C LEU A 418 -36.20 -0.14 -14.35
N PHE A 419 -35.22 -0.31 -13.44
CA PHE A 419 -35.47 -0.20 -12.01
C PHE A 419 -35.94 1.19 -11.57
N VAL A 420 -35.44 2.24 -12.20
CA VAL A 420 -35.91 3.63 -11.96
C VAL A 420 -37.39 3.81 -12.35
N LYS A 421 -37.90 2.98 -13.27
CA LYS A 421 -39.30 3.03 -13.75
C LYS A 421 -40.25 2.10 -12.97
N MET A 422 -39.78 1.46 -11.90
CA MET A 422 -40.65 0.61 -11.07
C MET A 422 -41.85 1.39 -10.53
N PRO A 423 -43.03 0.75 -10.44
CA PRO A 423 -44.17 1.29 -9.68
C PRO A 423 -43.76 1.65 -8.26
N ARG A 424 -44.50 2.56 -7.63
CA ARG A 424 -44.27 2.91 -6.23
C ARG A 424 -44.47 1.69 -5.35
N TRP A 425 -43.46 1.43 -4.51
CA TRP A 425 -43.50 0.41 -3.46
C TRP A 425 -44.27 0.92 -2.25
N THR A 426 -44.83 0.04 -1.45
CA THR A 426 -45.16 0.37 -0.08
C THR A 426 -43.84 0.55 0.68
N PRO A 427 -43.59 1.74 1.29
CA PRO A 427 -42.33 1.98 2.00
C PRO A 427 -42.13 1.04 3.18
N GLY A 428 -40.86 0.77 3.52
CA GLY A 428 -40.55 0.16 4.81
C GLY A 428 -40.80 1.12 5.97
N THR A 429 -41.14 0.61 7.13
CA THR A 429 -41.38 1.44 8.32
C THR A 429 -40.46 1.05 9.47
N LEU A 430 -40.13 2.05 10.29
CA LEU A 430 -39.44 1.95 11.56
C LEU A 430 -40.24 2.75 12.60
N ASP A 431 -40.65 2.10 13.70
CA ASP A 431 -41.58 2.68 14.68
C ASP A 431 -42.85 3.22 14.00
N GLY A 432 -43.33 2.53 12.94
CA GLY A 432 -44.51 2.94 12.18
C GLY A 432 -44.28 4.14 11.23
N VAL A 433 -43.09 4.72 11.18
CA VAL A 433 -42.73 5.85 10.32
C VAL A 433 -42.07 5.36 9.05
N PRO A 434 -42.49 5.80 7.83
CA PRO A 434 -41.84 5.46 6.58
C PRO A 434 -40.38 5.88 6.53
N VAL A 435 -39.48 4.95 6.15
CA VAL A 435 -38.03 5.17 6.05
C VAL A 435 -37.48 4.75 4.69
N ASN A 436 -36.33 5.27 4.35
CA ASN A 436 -35.60 4.83 3.17
C ASN A 436 -34.94 3.46 3.46
N VAL A 437 -35.14 2.49 2.59
CA VAL A 437 -34.60 1.12 2.75
C VAL A 437 -33.79 0.72 1.53
N LYS A 438 -32.53 0.34 1.74
CA LYS A 438 -31.71 -0.25 0.69
C LYS A 438 -32.16 -1.68 0.43
N TYR A 439 -32.41 -1.99 -0.81
CA TYR A 439 -32.87 -3.28 -1.27
C TYR A 439 -31.93 -3.81 -2.36
N SER A 440 -31.82 -5.15 -2.48
CA SER A 440 -31.03 -5.76 -3.55
C SER A 440 -31.82 -6.88 -4.21
N MET A 441 -31.84 -6.91 -5.53
CA MET A 441 -32.56 -7.89 -6.31
C MET A 441 -31.60 -8.62 -7.25
N PRO A 442 -31.37 -9.93 -7.03
CA PRO A 442 -30.68 -10.79 -7.97
C PRO A 442 -31.61 -11.26 -9.07
N PHE A 443 -31.11 -11.34 -10.32
CA PHE A 443 -31.78 -12.07 -11.39
C PHE A 443 -30.77 -12.75 -12.30
N ASN A 444 -31.18 -13.91 -12.85
CA ASN A 444 -30.33 -14.69 -13.72
C ASN A 444 -30.58 -14.33 -15.19
N VAL A 445 -29.52 -14.25 -15.96
CA VAL A 445 -29.53 -14.08 -17.39
C VAL A 445 -29.00 -15.35 -18.03
N ASN A 446 -29.73 -15.89 -18.98
CA ASN A 446 -29.27 -17.00 -19.82
C ASN A 446 -29.69 -16.73 -21.26
N THR A 447 -28.70 -16.44 -22.10
CA THR A 447 -28.92 -16.13 -23.52
C THR A 447 -28.52 -17.28 -24.43
N ILE A 448 -28.09 -18.41 -23.90
CA ILE A 448 -27.78 -19.63 -24.65
C ILE A 448 -29.08 -20.43 -24.76
N GLN A 449 -29.69 -20.41 -25.95
CA GLN A 449 -30.73 -21.37 -26.41
C GLN A 449 -30.09 -22.48 -27.21
#